data_f3114de35494e7f722c86b12e5c07054
#
_entry.id   f3114de35494e7f722c86b12e5c07054
#
_cell.length_a   1.000
_cell.length_b   1.000
_cell.length_c   1.000
_cell.angle_alpha   90.00
_cell.angle_beta   90.00
_cell.angle_gamma   90.00
#
_symmetry.space_group_name_H-M   'P 1'
#
loop_
_entity.id
_entity.type
_entity.pdbx_description
1 polymer ?
#
loop_
_entity_poly.entity_id
_entity_poly.type
_entity_poly.pdbx_seq_one_letter_code
_entity_poly.pdbx_strand_id
1 'polypeptide(L)'
;MNNVIILGSGLAGIAAGYKLKKKNIDFEIFEKENEYGGLCRRLKIGKFTFDRFTHFSFSKDEEIKNLFATSAKEYYSHIPNPSNYYKGIWIGNPAQNNLYPLDKEQKIKIIEGFKNRPNIENPKNYREWLDASFGYYFSNEFADKYTRKYWTTEAENMSIDWIGYRIMKSDLEEIEYGAWNKENKSEYYASEMRYPKQGGFQSFFDSWTPKENIRLNHNLIRWNIKKKELLFDNGYKTNYDKIISTLPLTYIANIIENIPDNIKEAASKLCYTSGYTISIGLKGKVNVPYLWFYVYDEEILFPRVYIANFKSPYNVPEGYNSLQAEIPCSKFKQINLTNNEIVEHTINKLVEMKIFDYNQVEFAQLDYNQYGNILFTLDTEINKKIVLDWLNENNIYTAGRYGKWEYYWTDQTINSGFEIIKYMDIL
;
A
#
# COMPACT_ATOMS: atom_id res chain seq x y z
N MET A 1 20.94 -31.83 4.05
CA MET A 1 20.62 -30.57 3.32
C MET A 1 19.56 -29.87 4.13
N ASN A 2 19.77 -28.59 4.45
CA ASN A 2 18.77 -27.81 5.18
C ASN A 2 17.61 -27.48 4.25
N ASN A 3 16.42 -28.00 4.51
CA ASN A 3 15.21 -27.69 3.74
C ASN A 3 14.65 -26.34 4.24
N VAL A 4 14.93 -25.25 3.48
CA VAL A 4 14.42 -23.91 3.80
C VAL A 4 13.11 -23.69 3.08
N ILE A 5 12.04 -23.37 3.84
CA ILE A 5 10.74 -23.02 3.26
C ILE A 5 10.45 -21.52 3.47
N ILE A 6 9.98 -20.89 2.40
CA ILE A 6 9.49 -19.50 2.42
C ILE A 6 7.97 -19.54 2.19
N LEU A 7 7.22 -18.90 3.04
CA LEU A 7 5.76 -18.75 2.92
C LEU A 7 5.42 -17.38 2.36
N GLY A 8 4.84 -17.37 1.16
CA GLY A 8 4.46 -16.20 0.38
C GLY A 8 5.50 -15.76 -0.65
N SER A 9 5.08 -15.56 -1.90
CA SER A 9 5.88 -15.06 -3.01
C SER A 9 5.65 -13.58 -3.33
N GLY A 10 5.34 -12.77 -2.33
CA GLY A 10 5.43 -11.31 -2.41
C GLY A 10 6.90 -10.85 -2.47
N LEU A 11 7.15 -9.56 -2.62
CA LEU A 11 8.53 -9.02 -2.77
C LEU A 11 9.49 -9.49 -1.67
N ALA A 12 9.05 -9.62 -0.42
CA ALA A 12 9.90 -10.09 0.67
C ALA A 12 10.33 -11.55 0.50
N GLY A 13 9.39 -12.44 0.13
CA GLY A 13 9.69 -13.86 -0.10
C GLY A 13 10.56 -14.06 -1.32
N ILE A 14 10.29 -13.34 -2.42
CA ILE A 14 11.13 -13.31 -3.61
C ILE A 14 12.55 -12.85 -3.27
N ALA A 15 12.68 -11.79 -2.49
CA ALA A 15 13.97 -11.23 -2.08
C ALA A 15 14.77 -12.23 -1.21
N ALA A 16 14.11 -12.87 -0.25
CA ALA A 16 14.73 -13.93 0.56
C ALA A 16 15.21 -15.09 -0.32
N GLY A 17 14.35 -15.60 -1.22
CA GLY A 17 14.70 -16.66 -2.17
C GLY A 17 15.85 -16.28 -3.10
N TYR A 18 15.88 -15.04 -3.61
CA TYR A 18 16.99 -14.53 -4.41
C TYR A 18 18.33 -14.58 -3.66
N LYS A 19 18.36 -14.17 -2.40
CA LYS A 19 19.59 -14.23 -1.58
C LYS A 19 20.00 -15.69 -1.27
N LEU A 20 19.03 -16.57 -0.98
CA LEU A 20 19.32 -18.00 -0.78
C LEU A 20 19.91 -18.63 -2.05
N LYS A 21 19.31 -18.36 -3.22
CA LYS A 21 19.82 -18.84 -4.50
C LYS A 21 21.26 -18.37 -4.77
N LYS A 22 21.55 -17.10 -4.49
CA LYS A 22 22.92 -16.56 -4.61
C LYS A 22 23.94 -17.25 -3.70
N LYS A 23 23.50 -17.83 -2.59
CA LYS A 23 24.33 -18.59 -1.65
C LYS A 23 24.34 -20.10 -1.94
N ASN A 24 23.68 -20.57 -3.00
CA ASN A 24 23.51 -21.97 -3.36
C ASN A 24 22.87 -22.80 -2.22
N ILE A 25 21.91 -22.21 -1.50
CA ILE A 25 21.13 -22.87 -0.47
C ILE A 25 19.81 -23.32 -1.09
N ASP A 26 19.44 -24.60 -0.90
CA ASP A 26 18.17 -25.15 -1.38
C ASP A 26 16.98 -24.59 -0.60
N PHE A 27 15.93 -24.21 -1.32
CA PHE A 27 14.70 -23.68 -0.74
C PHE A 27 13.50 -23.86 -1.67
N GLU A 28 12.31 -23.77 -1.09
CA GLU A 28 11.04 -23.67 -1.81
C GLU A 28 10.21 -22.49 -1.30
N ILE A 29 9.48 -21.84 -2.18
CA ILE A 29 8.54 -20.75 -1.87
C ILE A 29 7.13 -21.25 -2.14
N PHE A 30 6.24 -21.20 -1.15
CA PHE A 30 4.84 -21.58 -1.31
C PHE A 30 3.95 -20.34 -1.39
N GLU A 31 3.12 -20.29 -2.42
CA GLU A 31 2.22 -19.16 -2.73
C GLU A 31 0.79 -19.65 -2.93
N LYS A 32 -0.18 -18.99 -2.28
CA LYS A 32 -1.60 -19.35 -2.40
C LYS A 32 -2.22 -19.02 -3.76
N GLU A 33 -1.72 -17.96 -4.38
CA GLU A 33 -2.23 -17.47 -5.65
C GLU A 33 -1.66 -18.27 -6.84
N ASN A 34 -2.26 -18.07 -8.02
CA ASN A 34 -1.81 -18.66 -9.27
C ASN A 34 -0.67 -17.88 -9.94
N GLU A 35 -0.20 -16.81 -9.31
CA GLU A 35 0.90 -15.96 -9.79
C GLU A 35 1.65 -15.33 -8.61
N TYR A 36 2.98 -15.15 -8.77
CA TYR A 36 3.85 -14.52 -7.78
C TYR A 36 3.77 -12.99 -7.82
N GLY A 37 4.36 -12.33 -6.83
CA GLY A 37 4.50 -10.87 -6.78
C GLY A 37 3.61 -10.19 -5.73
N GLY A 38 2.65 -10.89 -5.15
CA GLY A 38 1.75 -10.37 -4.12
C GLY A 38 0.99 -9.12 -4.60
N LEU A 39 1.02 -8.04 -3.83
CA LEU A 39 0.35 -6.77 -4.21
C LEU A 39 1.08 -6.02 -5.35
N CYS A 40 2.34 -6.37 -5.63
CA CYS A 40 3.14 -5.75 -6.68
C CYS A 40 3.00 -6.45 -8.03
N ARG A 41 2.19 -7.52 -8.10
CA ARG A 41 1.98 -8.24 -9.36
C ARG A 41 1.18 -7.41 -10.36
N ARG A 42 1.43 -7.67 -11.64
CA ARG A 42 0.64 -7.11 -12.74
C ARG A 42 -0.75 -7.73 -12.77
N LEU A 43 -1.71 -6.96 -13.27
CA LEU A 43 -3.04 -7.41 -13.60
C LEU A 43 -3.30 -7.10 -15.07
N LYS A 44 -3.53 -8.13 -15.88
CA LYS A 44 -3.89 -7.98 -17.29
C LYS A 44 -5.39 -8.13 -17.47
N ILE A 45 -6.01 -7.13 -18.10
CA ILE A 45 -7.42 -7.14 -18.50
C ILE A 45 -7.47 -6.88 -20.01
N GLY A 46 -7.65 -7.93 -20.80
CA GLY A 46 -7.51 -7.85 -22.25
C GLY A 46 -6.13 -7.32 -22.66
N LYS A 47 -6.11 -6.19 -23.36
CA LYS A 47 -4.86 -5.52 -23.81
C LYS A 47 -4.33 -4.48 -22.81
N PHE A 48 -4.99 -4.30 -21.65
CA PHE A 48 -4.60 -3.34 -20.65
C PHE A 48 -3.72 -4.00 -19.57
N THR A 49 -2.77 -3.24 -19.06
CA THR A 49 -1.90 -3.66 -17.97
C THR A 49 -2.12 -2.71 -16.77
N PHE A 50 -2.45 -3.29 -15.64
CA PHE A 50 -2.57 -2.62 -14.35
C PHE A 50 -1.61 -3.27 -13.33
N ASP A 51 -1.48 -2.66 -12.17
CA ASP A 51 -0.90 -3.29 -11.00
C ASP A 51 -2.02 -3.73 -10.07
N ARG A 52 -1.87 -4.84 -9.34
CA ARG A 52 -2.90 -5.29 -8.37
C ARG A 52 -3.16 -4.23 -7.30
N PHE A 53 -2.09 -3.60 -6.82
CA PHE A 53 -2.09 -2.31 -6.11
C PHE A 53 -1.12 -1.38 -6.80
N THR A 54 -1.44 -0.10 -6.83
CA THR A 54 -0.57 0.87 -7.50
C THR A 54 0.75 1.07 -6.75
N HIS A 55 1.84 0.91 -7.48
CA HIS A 55 3.19 1.10 -6.97
C HIS A 55 4.02 1.99 -7.91
N PHE A 56 4.98 2.69 -7.29
CA PHE A 56 6.13 3.32 -7.93
C PHE A 56 7.39 2.94 -7.14
N SER A 57 8.54 2.96 -7.79
CA SER A 57 9.83 2.86 -7.11
C SER A 57 10.44 4.23 -6.90
N PHE A 58 10.69 4.58 -5.65
CA PHE A 58 11.46 5.75 -5.24
C PHE A 58 12.66 5.36 -4.35
N SER A 59 13.08 4.10 -4.44
CA SER A 59 14.23 3.59 -3.69
C SER A 59 15.49 4.40 -3.95
N LYS A 60 16.22 4.68 -2.88
CA LYS A 60 17.57 5.26 -2.90
C LYS A 60 18.65 4.18 -2.74
N ASP A 61 18.26 2.93 -2.45
CA ASP A 61 19.17 1.79 -2.31
C ASP A 61 19.71 1.39 -3.68
N GLU A 62 21.03 1.43 -3.84
CA GLU A 62 21.71 1.17 -5.12
C GLU A 62 21.59 -0.31 -5.56
N GLU A 63 21.61 -1.29 -4.63
CA GLU A 63 21.41 -2.70 -4.99
C GLU A 63 20.02 -2.90 -5.59
N ILE A 64 18.99 -2.34 -4.96
CA ILE A 64 17.59 -2.44 -5.43
C ILE A 64 17.40 -1.70 -6.76
N LYS A 65 17.97 -0.50 -6.89
CA LYS A 65 17.92 0.26 -8.15
C LYS A 65 18.53 -0.52 -9.31
N ASN A 66 19.68 -1.13 -9.08
CA ASN A 66 20.36 -1.94 -10.09
C ASN A 66 19.58 -3.22 -10.45
N LEU A 67 18.99 -3.92 -9.47
CA LEU A 67 18.11 -5.05 -9.71
C LEU A 67 16.90 -4.66 -10.54
N PHE A 68 16.26 -3.54 -10.22
CA PHE A 68 15.09 -3.04 -10.93
C PHE A 68 15.44 -2.62 -12.38
N ALA A 69 16.52 -1.86 -12.56
CA ALA A 69 16.98 -1.44 -13.87
C ALA A 69 17.35 -2.64 -14.76
N THR A 70 18.06 -3.61 -14.21
CA THR A 70 18.45 -4.83 -14.94
C THR A 70 17.22 -5.66 -15.33
N SER A 71 16.22 -5.76 -14.46
CA SER A 71 15.01 -6.55 -14.69
C SER A 71 14.09 -5.89 -15.72
N ALA A 72 13.75 -4.62 -15.54
CA ALA A 72 12.84 -3.91 -16.42
C ALA A 72 13.48 -3.53 -17.77
N LYS A 73 14.82 -3.45 -17.85
CA LYS A 73 15.64 -2.93 -18.96
C LYS A 73 15.39 -1.45 -19.24
N GLU A 74 14.12 -1.05 -19.39
CA GLU A 74 13.69 0.33 -19.62
C GLU A 74 12.59 0.71 -18.63
N TYR A 75 12.67 1.94 -18.11
CA TYR A 75 11.67 2.50 -17.21
C TYR A 75 11.52 4.02 -17.45
N TYR A 76 10.38 4.54 -17.05
CA TYR A 76 10.14 5.98 -16.97
C TYR A 76 10.50 6.50 -15.59
N SER A 77 11.05 7.71 -15.58
CA SER A 77 11.24 8.51 -14.38
C SER A 77 10.20 9.64 -14.38
N HIS A 78 9.42 9.71 -13.33
CA HIS A 78 8.35 10.69 -13.17
C HIS A 78 8.68 11.65 -12.03
N ILE A 79 8.41 12.92 -12.24
CA ILE A 79 8.27 13.88 -11.15
C ILE A 79 6.87 13.68 -10.56
N PRO A 80 6.73 13.49 -9.24
CA PRO A 80 5.43 13.38 -8.61
C PRO A 80 4.52 14.57 -8.95
N ASN A 81 3.33 14.29 -9.44
CA ASN A 81 2.34 15.31 -9.79
C ASN A 81 0.96 14.90 -9.27
N PRO A 82 0.77 14.82 -7.93
CA PRO A 82 -0.54 14.59 -7.35
C PRO A 82 -1.37 15.86 -7.27
N SER A 83 -2.69 15.68 -7.17
CA SER A 83 -3.63 16.76 -6.85
C SER A 83 -4.65 16.28 -5.82
N ASN A 84 -5.46 17.20 -5.32
CA ASN A 84 -6.50 16.95 -4.35
C ASN A 84 -7.84 17.45 -4.89
N TYR A 85 -8.87 16.62 -4.80
CA TYR A 85 -10.24 17.00 -5.13
C TYR A 85 -11.05 17.21 -3.84
N TYR A 86 -11.71 18.35 -3.77
CA TYR A 86 -12.51 18.76 -2.63
C TYR A 86 -13.69 19.63 -3.09
N LYS A 87 -14.92 19.15 -2.89
CA LYS A 87 -16.18 19.86 -3.21
C LYS A 87 -16.20 20.52 -4.60
N GLY A 88 -15.80 19.78 -5.63
CA GLY A 88 -15.75 20.29 -7.01
C GLY A 88 -14.51 21.12 -7.36
N ILE A 89 -13.58 21.30 -6.45
CA ILE A 89 -12.38 22.13 -6.61
C ILE A 89 -11.13 21.27 -6.64
N TRP A 90 -10.20 21.62 -7.53
CA TRP A 90 -8.86 21.01 -7.58
C TRP A 90 -7.87 21.86 -6.77
N ILE A 91 -7.21 21.22 -5.81
CA ILE A 91 -6.22 21.83 -4.92
C ILE A 91 -4.88 21.14 -5.17
N GLY A 92 -3.79 21.89 -5.28
CA GLY A 92 -2.45 21.34 -5.42
C GLY A 92 -2.02 20.50 -4.21
N ASN A 93 -0.92 19.78 -4.35
CA ASN A 93 -0.40 18.95 -3.26
C ASN A 93 0.96 19.50 -2.74
N PRO A 94 1.17 19.60 -1.43
CA PRO A 94 0.23 19.28 -0.36
C PRO A 94 -0.89 20.32 -0.23
N ALA A 95 -2.08 19.88 0.19
CA ALA A 95 -3.27 20.74 0.19
C ALA A 95 -3.10 22.01 1.03
N GLN A 96 -2.46 21.91 2.20
CA GLN A 96 -2.24 23.04 3.12
C GLN A 96 -1.36 24.16 2.51
N ASN A 97 -0.52 23.86 1.53
CA ASN A 97 0.35 24.83 0.85
C ASN A 97 -0.22 25.33 -0.49
N ASN A 98 -1.47 24.94 -0.83
CA ASN A 98 -2.10 25.23 -2.11
C ASN A 98 -3.55 25.67 -1.97
N LEU A 99 -3.84 26.53 -1.01
CA LEU A 99 -5.21 26.92 -0.61
C LEU A 99 -5.86 27.93 -1.55
N TYR A 100 -5.16 28.47 -2.55
CA TYR A 100 -5.64 29.53 -3.44
C TYR A 100 -7.04 29.26 -4.03
N PRO A 101 -7.39 28.04 -4.45
CA PRO A 101 -8.71 27.76 -5.05
C PRO A 101 -9.88 27.80 -4.05
N LEU A 102 -9.61 27.78 -2.75
CA LEU A 102 -10.65 27.85 -1.70
C LEU A 102 -11.25 29.27 -1.60
N ASP A 103 -12.43 29.36 -1.06
CA ASP A 103 -13.02 30.66 -0.76
C ASP A 103 -12.27 31.42 0.34
N LYS A 104 -12.52 32.73 0.43
CA LYS A 104 -11.80 33.62 1.36
C LYS A 104 -12.00 33.22 2.83
N GLU A 105 -13.22 32.81 3.19
CA GLU A 105 -13.55 32.45 4.57
C GLU A 105 -12.84 31.19 5.00
N GLN A 106 -12.80 30.17 4.15
CA GLN A 106 -12.07 28.93 4.41
C GLN A 106 -10.56 29.17 4.57
N LYS A 107 -9.97 29.99 3.70
CA LYS A 107 -8.55 30.37 3.80
C LYS A 107 -8.22 31.00 5.14
N ILE A 108 -9.04 31.99 5.56
CA ILE A 108 -8.86 32.68 6.84
C ILE A 108 -8.97 31.68 7.99
N LYS A 109 -9.99 30.80 8.00
CA LYS A 109 -10.16 29.79 9.05
C LYS A 109 -8.96 28.83 9.14
N ILE A 110 -8.38 28.44 8.01
CA ILE A 110 -7.21 27.58 7.98
C ILE A 110 -5.99 28.30 8.56
N ILE A 111 -5.72 29.52 8.12
CA ILE A 111 -4.58 30.32 8.59
C ILE A 111 -4.69 30.61 10.08
N GLU A 112 -5.86 31.07 10.54
CA GLU A 112 -6.10 31.35 11.97
C GLU A 112 -6.04 30.08 12.81
N GLY A 113 -6.63 28.97 12.31
CA GLY A 113 -6.56 27.67 12.95
C GLY A 113 -5.11 27.18 13.10
N PHE A 114 -4.28 27.43 12.10
CA PHE A 114 -2.86 27.08 12.15
C PHE A 114 -2.09 27.99 13.14
N LYS A 115 -2.35 29.29 13.17
CA LYS A 115 -1.75 30.23 14.14
C LYS A 115 -2.06 29.86 15.59
N ASN A 116 -3.30 29.43 15.82
CA ASN A 116 -3.81 29.09 17.15
C ASN A 116 -3.80 27.59 17.46
N ARG A 117 -3.02 26.80 16.70
CA ARG A 117 -2.96 25.37 16.91
C ARG A 117 -2.40 25.02 18.29
N PRO A 118 -2.85 23.91 18.89
CA PRO A 118 -2.36 23.51 20.21
C PRO A 118 -0.87 23.14 20.13
N ASN A 119 -0.11 23.56 21.14
CA ASN A 119 1.28 23.13 21.31
C ASN A 119 1.30 21.81 22.09
N ILE A 120 1.24 20.69 21.38
CA ILE A 120 1.31 19.33 21.96
C ILE A 120 2.68 18.74 21.64
N GLU A 121 3.57 18.70 22.61
CA GLU A 121 4.94 18.18 22.42
C GLU A 121 4.95 16.67 22.18
N ASN A 122 4.10 15.92 22.90
CA ASN A 122 4.01 14.47 22.84
C ASN A 122 2.58 14.02 22.54
N PRO A 123 2.13 14.08 21.26
CA PRO A 123 0.78 13.65 20.89
C PRO A 123 0.59 12.15 21.17
N LYS A 124 -0.52 11.79 21.80
CA LYS A 124 -0.85 10.42 22.20
C LYS A 124 -1.46 9.59 21.06
N ASN A 125 -2.04 10.27 20.08
CA ASN A 125 -2.70 9.67 18.94
C ASN A 125 -2.58 10.57 17.71
N TYR A 126 -3.05 10.06 16.57
CA TYR A 126 -2.94 10.75 15.30
C TYR A 126 -3.80 12.03 15.26
N ARG A 127 -4.93 12.09 15.98
CA ARG A 127 -5.75 13.29 16.10
C ARG A 127 -4.98 14.44 16.75
N GLU A 128 -4.40 14.22 17.91
CA GLU A 128 -3.60 15.23 18.61
C GLU A 128 -2.41 15.68 17.73
N TRP A 129 -1.80 14.74 17.00
CA TRP A 129 -0.72 15.07 16.08
C TRP A 129 -1.19 15.96 14.92
N LEU A 130 -2.36 15.69 14.33
CA LEU A 130 -2.95 16.49 13.26
C LEU A 130 -3.26 17.91 13.75
N ASP A 131 -3.89 18.04 14.90
CA ASP A 131 -4.27 19.33 15.48
C ASP A 131 -3.04 20.19 15.81
N ALA A 132 -2.00 19.58 16.38
CA ALA A 132 -0.74 20.25 16.65
C ALA A 132 0.04 20.61 15.38
N SER A 133 -0.14 19.87 14.29
CA SER A 133 0.56 20.09 13.02
C SER A 133 -0.15 21.11 12.12
N PHE A 134 -1.48 21.08 12.04
CA PHE A 134 -2.24 21.83 11.03
C PHE A 134 -3.34 22.73 11.59
N GLY A 135 -3.65 22.63 12.89
CA GLY A 135 -4.77 23.31 13.54
C GLY A 135 -6.11 22.62 13.28
N TYR A 136 -7.08 22.86 14.17
CA TYR A 136 -8.36 22.16 14.21
C TYR A 136 -9.17 22.24 12.91
N TYR A 137 -9.20 23.38 12.25
CA TYR A 137 -10.03 23.53 11.07
C TYR A 137 -9.54 22.69 9.90
N PHE A 138 -8.24 22.76 9.58
CA PHE A 138 -7.66 21.96 8.50
C PHE A 138 -7.70 20.47 8.84
N SER A 139 -7.40 20.12 10.08
CA SER A 139 -7.46 18.74 10.56
C SER A 139 -8.85 18.14 10.34
N ASN A 140 -9.91 18.83 10.75
CA ASN A 140 -11.28 18.34 10.62
C ASN A 140 -11.77 18.29 9.17
N GLU A 141 -11.50 19.35 8.40
CA GLU A 141 -12.10 19.49 7.06
C GLU A 141 -11.36 18.65 5.99
N PHE A 142 -10.07 18.40 6.17
CA PHE A 142 -9.25 17.67 5.20
C PHE A 142 -8.67 16.36 5.76
N ALA A 143 -7.81 16.44 6.74
CA ALA A 143 -7.02 15.29 7.17
C ALA A 143 -7.87 14.17 7.78
N ASP A 144 -8.86 14.52 8.61
CA ASP A 144 -9.78 13.56 9.23
C ASP A 144 -10.67 12.86 8.20
N LYS A 145 -11.25 13.63 7.28
CA LYS A 145 -12.08 13.08 6.21
C LYS A 145 -11.28 12.07 5.38
N TYR A 146 -10.02 12.42 5.04
CA TYR A 146 -9.14 11.51 4.35
C TYR A 146 -8.79 10.30 5.20
N THR A 147 -8.55 10.47 6.50
CA THR A 147 -8.25 9.39 7.45
C THR A 147 -9.40 8.39 7.52
N ARG A 148 -10.64 8.83 7.69
CA ARG A 148 -11.82 7.94 7.68
C ARG A 148 -11.99 7.18 6.37
N LYS A 149 -11.62 7.78 5.24
CA LYS A 149 -11.68 7.14 3.93
C LYS A 149 -10.55 6.15 3.70
N TYR A 150 -9.32 6.55 3.99
CA TYR A 150 -8.11 5.78 3.66
C TYR A 150 -7.71 4.77 4.74
N TRP A 151 -7.71 5.21 6.01
CA TRP A 151 -7.39 4.37 7.16
C TRP A 151 -8.61 3.67 7.74
N THR A 152 -9.82 4.05 7.32
CA THR A 152 -11.08 3.39 7.69
C THR A 152 -11.42 3.43 9.18
N THR A 153 -10.84 4.35 9.91
CA THR A 153 -11.07 4.59 11.34
C THR A 153 -10.89 6.08 11.66
N GLU A 154 -11.29 6.49 12.87
CA GLU A 154 -11.06 7.84 13.36
C GLU A 154 -9.58 8.04 13.74
N ALA A 155 -9.08 9.27 13.61
CA ALA A 155 -7.69 9.61 13.92
C ALA A 155 -7.32 9.38 15.38
N GLU A 156 -8.28 9.51 16.30
CA GLU A 156 -8.11 9.24 17.74
C GLU A 156 -7.72 7.78 18.03
N ASN A 157 -8.13 6.85 17.17
CA ASN A 157 -7.85 5.42 17.32
C ASN A 157 -6.49 5.01 16.75
N MET A 158 -5.78 5.92 16.11
CA MET A 158 -4.51 5.63 15.45
C MET A 158 -3.31 6.10 16.26
N SER A 159 -2.25 5.26 16.30
CA SER A 159 -0.94 5.68 16.80
C SER A 159 -0.24 6.61 15.80
N ILE A 160 0.89 7.18 16.21
CA ILE A 160 1.71 8.07 15.38
C ILE A 160 2.99 7.41 14.87
N ASP A 161 3.27 6.17 15.26
CA ASP A 161 4.54 5.47 15.00
C ASP A 161 4.82 5.26 13.50
N TRP A 162 3.77 5.24 12.68
CA TRP A 162 3.86 5.02 11.23
C TRP A 162 4.15 6.29 10.42
N ILE A 163 3.99 7.49 11.01
CA ILE A 163 4.02 8.78 10.28
C ILE A 163 5.39 9.03 9.64
N GLY A 164 6.43 9.11 10.46
CA GLY A 164 7.78 9.44 9.99
C GLY A 164 7.79 10.69 9.08
N TYR A 165 8.38 10.54 7.88
CA TYR A 165 8.45 11.59 6.86
C TYR A 165 7.32 11.49 5.79
N ARG A 166 6.31 10.67 6.02
CA ARG A 166 5.22 10.43 5.06
C ARG A 166 4.22 11.57 4.98
N ILE A 167 4.13 12.37 6.03
CA ILE A 167 3.25 13.54 6.08
C ILE A 167 4.14 14.77 6.20
N MET A 168 4.03 15.65 5.21
CA MET A 168 4.78 16.90 5.17
C MET A 168 4.16 17.90 6.14
N LYS A 169 4.98 18.48 6.99
CA LYS A 169 4.61 19.65 7.80
C LYS A 169 4.89 20.90 6.99
N SER A 170 4.15 21.94 7.25
CA SER A 170 4.30 23.25 6.63
C SER A 170 4.51 24.31 7.71
N ASP A 171 5.14 25.40 7.36
CA ASP A 171 5.21 26.59 8.19
C ASP A 171 4.09 27.58 7.82
N LEU A 172 3.98 28.65 8.60
CA LEU A 172 2.92 29.65 8.40
C LEU A 172 3.12 30.43 7.09
N GLU A 173 4.36 30.73 6.71
CA GLU A 173 4.67 31.51 5.50
C GLU A 173 4.27 30.72 4.25
N GLU A 174 4.52 29.42 4.23
CA GLU A 174 4.10 28.52 3.14
C GLU A 174 2.58 28.45 3.01
N ILE A 175 1.86 28.36 4.13
CA ILE A 175 0.39 28.30 4.16
C ILE A 175 -0.20 29.63 3.69
N GLU A 176 0.28 30.76 4.22
CA GLU A 176 -0.17 32.10 3.82
C GLU A 176 0.15 32.38 2.35
N TYR A 177 1.36 32.00 1.88
CA TYR A 177 1.72 32.11 0.48
C TYR A 177 0.76 31.31 -0.40
N GLY A 178 0.53 30.05 -0.10
CA GLY A 178 -0.35 29.17 -0.87
C GLY A 178 -1.84 29.55 -0.80
N ALA A 179 -2.25 30.35 0.18
CA ALA A 179 -3.61 30.86 0.28
C ALA A 179 -3.87 32.04 -0.66
N TRP A 180 -2.86 32.88 -0.89
CA TRP A 180 -3.06 34.15 -1.61
C TRP A 180 -2.38 34.19 -2.99
N ASN A 181 -1.51 33.23 -3.32
CA ASN A 181 -0.82 33.15 -4.60
C ASN A 181 -1.32 31.95 -5.42
N LYS A 182 -1.54 32.21 -6.73
CA LYS A 182 -2.01 31.19 -7.66
C LYS A 182 -0.93 30.15 -8.03
N GLU A 183 0.34 30.45 -7.79
CA GLU A 183 1.43 29.55 -8.09
C GLU A 183 1.32 28.28 -7.24
N ASN A 184 1.15 27.17 -7.92
CA ASN A 184 1.05 25.86 -7.29
C ASN A 184 2.46 25.31 -7.01
N LYS A 185 2.85 25.20 -5.76
CA LYS A 185 4.07 24.52 -5.34
C LYS A 185 3.73 23.06 -5.06
N SER A 186 3.82 22.22 -6.10
CA SER A 186 3.68 20.78 -5.88
C SER A 186 4.94 20.25 -5.19
N GLU A 187 4.79 19.82 -3.95
CA GLU A 187 5.83 19.17 -3.17
C GLU A 187 5.42 17.76 -2.79
N TYR A 188 6.37 16.86 -2.83
CA TYR A 188 6.18 15.47 -2.46
C TYR A 188 7.45 14.93 -1.78
N TYR A 189 7.30 13.95 -0.90
CA TYR A 189 8.43 13.36 -0.17
C TYR A 189 9.45 12.63 -1.05
N ALA A 190 9.13 12.35 -2.31
CA ALA A 190 10.04 11.80 -3.30
C ALA A 190 10.17 12.77 -4.47
N SER A 191 11.39 13.07 -4.88
CA SER A 191 11.68 13.93 -6.04
C SER A 191 11.58 13.20 -7.37
N GLU A 192 11.68 11.86 -7.35
CA GLU A 192 11.66 10.99 -8.51
C GLU A 192 10.90 9.70 -8.20
N MET A 193 10.08 9.26 -9.14
CA MET A 193 9.37 7.98 -9.09
C MET A 193 9.57 7.22 -10.38
N ARG A 194 9.98 5.96 -10.30
CA ARG A 194 10.28 5.11 -11.45
C ARG A 194 9.21 4.05 -11.64
N TYR A 195 8.90 3.81 -12.91
CA TYR A 195 7.94 2.78 -13.31
C TYR A 195 8.42 2.08 -14.60
N PRO A 196 8.30 0.74 -14.74
CA PRO A 196 8.72 0.02 -15.93
C PRO A 196 8.03 0.53 -17.19
N LYS A 197 8.76 0.60 -18.30
CA LYS A 197 8.19 1.00 -19.58
C LYS A 197 7.10 0.03 -20.04
N GLN A 198 7.29 -1.28 -19.81
CA GLN A 198 6.33 -2.31 -20.19
C GLN A 198 6.15 -3.35 -19.07
N GLY A 199 4.96 -3.96 -19.02
CA GLY A 199 4.66 -5.12 -18.20
C GLY A 199 4.30 -4.83 -16.75
N GLY A 200 3.98 -3.59 -16.38
CA GLY A 200 3.57 -3.22 -15.03
C GLY A 200 4.74 -3.21 -14.03
N PHE A 201 4.46 -2.88 -12.78
CA PHE A 201 5.48 -2.81 -11.73
C PHE A 201 6.25 -4.12 -11.53
N GLN A 202 5.61 -5.26 -11.79
CA GLN A 202 6.21 -6.60 -11.69
C GLN A 202 7.48 -6.74 -12.54
N SER A 203 7.61 -6.03 -13.65
CA SER A 203 8.80 -6.08 -14.50
C SER A 203 10.09 -5.67 -13.78
N PHE A 204 10.00 -4.93 -12.68
CA PHE A 204 11.15 -4.60 -11.84
C PHE A 204 11.76 -5.81 -11.12
N PHE A 205 11.02 -6.92 -10.99
CA PHE A 205 11.52 -8.08 -10.28
C PHE A 205 11.40 -9.42 -11.04
N ASP A 206 10.82 -9.42 -12.23
CA ASP A 206 10.61 -10.63 -13.04
C ASP A 206 11.89 -11.41 -13.32
N SER A 207 13.03 -10.74 -13.57
CA SER A 207 14.26 -11.41 -13.99
C SER A 207 15.07 -12.03 -12.84
N TRP A 208 14.92 -11.50 -11.63
CA TRP A 208 15.62 -12.01 -10.45
C TRP A 208 14.73 -12.82 -9.51
N THR A 209 13.45 -13.00 -9.88
CA THR A 209 12.55 -13.93 -9.17
C THR A 209 12.98 -15.36 -9.42
N PRO A 210 13.21 -16.17 -8.37
CA PRO A 210 13.58 -17.59 -8.49
C PRO A 210 12.35 -18.44 -8.81
N LYS A 211 11.82 -18.32 -10.02
CA LYS A 211 10.52 -18.88 -10.46
C LYS A 211 10.47 -20.41 -10.32
N GLU A 212 11.57 -21.07 -10.57
CA GLU A 212 11.70 -22.54 -10.47
C GLU A 212 11.53 -23.08 -9.04
N ASN A 213 11.73 -22.22 -8.04
CA ASN A 213 11.55 -22.57 -6.63
C ASN A 213 10.15 -22.23 -6.08
N ILE A 214 9.26 -21.62 -6.90
CA ILE A 214 7.94 -21.18 -6.45
C ILE A 214 6.89 -22.25 -6.76
N ARG A 215 6.17 -22.67 -5.71
CA ARG A 215 5.00 -23.54 -5.75
C ARG A 215 3.75 -22.69 -5.63
N LEU A 216 3.10 -22.40 -6.76
CA LEU A 216 1.83 -21.65 -6.82
C LEU A 216 0.65 -22.55 -6.42
N ASN A 217 -0.51 -21.97 -6.11
CA ASN A 217 -1.74 -22.65 -5.71
C ASN A 217 -1.55 -23.55 -4.47
N HIS A 218 -0.78 -23.07 -3.50
CA HIS A 218 -0.53 -23.72 -2.21
C HIS A 218 -0.90 -22.77 -1.09
N ASN A 219 -2.15 -22.76 -0.68
CA ASN A 219 -2.61 -21.98 0.47
C ASN A 219 -2.37 -22.77 1.76
N LEU A 220 -1.49 -22.28 2.63
CA LEU A 220 -1.19 -22.93 3.90
C LEU A 220 -2.41 -22.84 4.83
N ILE A 221 -2.98 -23.97 5.22
CA ILE A 221 -4.18 -24.04 6.06
C ILE A 221 -3.92 -24.56 7.49
N ARG A 222 -2.79 -25.23 7.69
CA ARG A 222 -2.42 -25.77 9.01
C ARG A 222 -0.91 -25.82 9.16
N TRP A 223 -0.43 -25.40 10.33
CA TRP A 223 0.99 -25.35 10.65
C TRP A 223 1.25 -25.99 12.03
N ASN A 224 1.88 -27.17 12.03
CA ASN A 224 2.35 -27.84 13.24
C ASN A 224 3.82 -27.49 13.50
N ILE A 225 4.08 -26.54 14.40
CA ILE A 225 5.44 -26.08 14.72
C ILE A 225 6.28 -27.17 15.36
N LYS A 226 5.71 -27.97 16.28
CA LYS A 226 6.42 -29.03 17.01
C LYS A 226 6.93 -30.13 16.07
N LYS A 227 6.12 -30.50 15.08
CA LYS A 227 6.48 -31.49 14.06
C LYS A 227 7.19 -30.85 12.86
N LYS A 228 7.28 -29.53 12.80
CA LYS A 228 7.76 -28.77 11.64
C LYS A 228 7.02 -29.16 10.35
N GLU A 229 5.73 -29.38 10.43
CA GLU A 229 4.88 -29.85 9.32
C GLU A 229 3.92 -28.75 8.85
N LEU A 230 3.80 -28.60 7.53
CA LEU A 230 2.89 -27.70 6.86
C LEU A 230 1.87 -28.51 6.06
N LEU A 231 0.58 -28.11 6.11
CA LEU A 231 -0.50 -28.66 5.29
C LEU A 231 -1.15 -27.56 4.47
N PHE A 232 -1.24 -27.78 3.17
CA PHE A 232 -1.86 -26.86 2.22
C PHE A 232 -3.27 -27.33 1.83
N ASP A 233 -4.09 -26.39 1.34
CA ASP A 233 -5.50 -26.62 0.97
C ASP A 233 -5.68 -27.65 -0.18
N ASN A 234 -4.69 -27.80 -1.03
CA ASN A 234 -4.64 -28.83 -2.08
C ASN A 234 -4.24 -30.23 -1.57
N GLY A 235 -4.10 -30.42 -0.25
CA GLY A 235 -3.72 -31.68 0.40
C GLY A 235 -2.21 -31.94 0.44
N TYR A 236 -1.39 -31.09 -0.16
CA TYR A 236 0.07 -31.22 -0.11
C TYR A 236 0.57 -31.01 1.31
N LYS A 237 1.53 -31.85 1.74
CA LYS A 237 2.22 -31.75 3.03
C LYS A 237 3.70 -31.72 2.84
N THR A 238 4.39 -30.96 3.65
CA THR A 238 5.86 -30.93 3.68
C THR A 238 6.37 -30.60 5.06
N ASN A 239 7.64 -30.96 5.31
CA ASN A 239 8.37 -30.58 6.51
C ASN A 239 9.46 -29.57 6.16
N TYR A 240 9.95 -28.83 7.16
CA TYR A 240 11.01 -27.84 7.02
C TYR A 240 12.07 -27.97 8.11
N ASP A 241 13.30 -27.60 7.80
CA ASP A 241 14.35 -27.42 8.81
C ASP A 241 14.34 -25.95 9.29
N LYS A 242 14.28 -25.02 8.36
CA LYS A 242 14.19 -23.57 8.59
C LYS A 242 12.99 -23.00 7.83
N ILE A 243 12.36 -21.96 8.37
CA ILE A 243 11.18 -21.36 7.75
C ILE A 243 11.20 -19.83 7.82
N ILE A 244 10.85 -19.21 6.70
CA ILE A 244 10.64 -17.76 6.60
C ILE A 244 9.16 -17.53 6.29
N SER A 245 8.47 -16.79 7.13
CA SER A 245 7.09 -16.38 6.88
C SER A 245 7.01 -14.92 6.45
N THR A 246 6.39 -14.66 5.30
CA THR A 246 6.00 -13.31 4.88
C THR A 246 4.48 -13.09 5.01
N LEU A 247 3.79 -14.08 5.57
CA LEU A 247 2.34 -14.08 5.73
C LEU A 247 1.90 -13.11 6.83
N PRO A 248 0.66 -12.61 6.76
CA PRO A 248 0.13 -11.73 7.80
C PRO A 248 0.13 -12.39 9.18
N LEU A 249 0.59 -11.66 10.21
CA LEU A 249 0.63 -12.16 11.60
C LEU A 249 -0.74 -12.65 12.09
N THR A 250 -1.80 -11.94 11.70
CA THR A 250 -3.19 -12.32 12.00
C THR A 250 -3.61 -13.63 11.35
N TYR A 251 -3.09 -13.94 10.17
CA TYR A 251 -3.38 -15.19 9.46
C TYR A 251 -2.66 -16.37 10.09
N ILE A 252 -1.34 -16.25 10.30
CA ILE A 252 -0.54 -17.37 10.84
C ILE A 252 -0.98 -17.76 12.24
N ALA A 253 -1.40 -16.81 13.07
CA ALA A 253 -1.92 -17.08 14.41
C ALA A 253 -3.21 -17.92 14.41
N ASN A 254 -3.95 -17.96 13.32
CA ASN A 254 -5.15 -18.77 13.18
C ASN A 254 -4.90 -20.19 12.65
N ILE A 255 -3.76 -20.43 11.99
CA ILE A 255 -3.44 -21.72 11.37
C ILE A 255 -2.37 -22.51 12.11
N ILE A 256 -1.69 -21.89 13.07
CA ILE A 256 -0.72 -22.58 13.94
C ILE A 256 -1.47 -23.41 14.98
N GLU A 257 -1.14 -24.71 15.02
CA GLU A 257 -1.72 -25.64 16.00
C GLU A 257 -1.18 -25.36 17.42
N ASN A 258 -2.08 -25.34 18.38
CA ASN A 258 -1.75 -25.16 19.80
C ASN A 258 -0.96 -23.87 20.10
N ILE A 259 -1.24 -22.79 19.35
CA ILE A 259 -0.71 -21.47 19.68
C ILE A 259 -1.24 -21.03 21.06
N PRO A 260 -0.42 -20.45 21.96
CA PRO A 260 -0.89 -19.95 23.25
C PRO A 260 -2.00 -18.89 23.11
N ASP A 261 -2.98 -18.93 24.03
CA ASP A 261 -4.15 -18.04 23.96
C ASP A 261 -3.76 -16.54 23.97
N ASN A 262 -2.77 -16.16 24.78
CA ASN A 262 -2.28 -14.79 24.84
C ASN A 262 -1.66 -14.31 23.50
N ILE A 263 -1.02 -15.20 22.75
CA ILE A 263 -0.45 -14.90 21.44
C ILE A 263 -1.57 -14.74 20.41
N LYS A 264 -2.55 -15.64 20.46
CA LYS A 264 -3.74 -15.58 19.60
C LYS A 264 -4.55 -14.30 19.85
N GLU A 265 -4.72 -13.94 21.13
CA GLU A 265 -5.38 -12.69 21.51
C GLU A 265 -4.61 -11.47 20.99
N ALA A 266 -3.29 -11.40 21.20
CA ALA A 266 -2.46 -10.30 20.67
C ALA A 266 -2.57 -10.17 19.15
N ALA A 267 -2.49 -11.29 18.43
CA ALA A 267 -2.64 -11.30 16.98
C ALA A 267 -4.03 -10.81 16.51
N SER A 268 -5.11 -11.13 17.26
CA SER A 268 -6.48 -10.71 16.94
C SER A 268 -6.70 -9.20 17.06
N LYS A 269 -5.89 -8.53 17.89
CA LYS A 269 -5.91 -7.07 18.08
C LYS A 269 -5.20 -6.32 16.95
N LEU A 270 -4.32 -6.98 16.21
CA LEU A 270 -3.65 -6.39 15.06
C LEU A 270 -4.67 -6.09 13.95
N CYS A 271 -4.61 -4.86 13.41
CA CYS A 271 -5.59 -4.35 12.49
C CYS A 271 -4.97 -4.08 11.10
N TYR A 272 -5.77 -4.26 10.07
CA TYR A 272 -5.38 -3.98 8.69
C TYR A 272 -6.60 -3.49 7.89
N THR A 273 -6.36 -2.78 6.81
CA THR A 273 -7.38 -2.50 5.81
C THR A 273 -7.42 -3.63 4.80
N SER A 274 -8.61 -3.96 4.36
CA SER A 274 -8.87 -4.62 3.09
C SER A 274 -9.26 -3.56 2.06
N GLY A 275 -9.57 -3.93 0.85
CA GLY A 275 -10.12 -2.96 -0.09
C GLY A 275 -10.39 -3.50 -1.46
N TYR A 276 -11.19 -2.72 -2.17
CA TYR A 276 -11.50 -2.92 -3.57
C TYR A 276 -10.61 -2.05 -4.43
N THR A 277 -10.18 -2.59 -5.56
CA THR A 277 -9.51 -1.85 -6.61
C THR A 277 -10.39 -1.93 -7.86
N ILE A 278 -10.82 -0.80 -8.38
CA ILE A 278 -11.63 -0.73 -9.59
C ILE A 278 -10.72 -0.27 -10.73
N SER A 279 -10.45 -1.17 -11.66
CA SER A 279 -9.65 -0.93 -12.87
C SER A 279 -10.59 -0.60 -14.03
N ILE A 280 -10.45 0.61 -14.61
CA ILE A 280 -11.31 1.11 -15.67
C ILE A 280 -10.48 1.35 -16.92
N GLY A 281 -10.88 0.74 -18.04
CA GLY A 281 -10.38 1.02 -19.37
C GLY A 281 -11.29 2.02 -20.08
N LEU A 282 -10.70 3.03 -20.72
CA LEU A 282 -11.40 4.12 -21.34
C LEU A 282 -10.96 4.29 -22.80
N LYS A 283 -11.91 4.54 -23.71
CA LYS A 283 -11.63 4.98 -25.06
C LYS A 283 -11.46 6.51 -25.08
N GLY A 284 -10.37 7.00 -25.69
CA GLY A 284 -10.10 8.44 -25.77
C GLY A 284 -9.32 8.95 -24.55
N LYS A 285 -9.49 10.21 -24.17
CA LYS A 285 -8.66 10.93 -23.20
C LYS A 285 -9.35 11.08 -21.85
N VAL A 286 -8.54 11.18 -20.79
CA VAL A 286 -8.96 11.66 -19.47
C VAL A 286 -8.67 13.17 -19.35
N ASN A 287 -9.52 13.89 -18.59
CA ASN A 287 -9.50 15.35 -18.52
C ASN A 287 -8.66 15.90 -17.35
N VAL A 288 -7.69 15.12 -16.85
CA VAL A 288 -6.80 15.54 -15.77
C VAL A 288 -5.34 15.25 -16.14
N PRO A 289 -4.39 16.11 -15.74
CA PRO A 289 -2.97 15.95 -16.06
C PRO A 289 -2.20 15.21 -14.93
N TYR A 290 -2.88 14.75 -13.89
CA TYR A 290 -2.24 14.22 -12.68
C TYR A 290 -1.96 12.71 -12.81
N LEU A 291 -0.81 12.27 -12.30
CA LEU A 291 -0.50 10.85 -12.15
C LEU A 291 -1.46 10.14 -11.22
N TRP A 292 -1.89 10.83 -10.17
CA TRP A 292 -2.96 10.42 -9.26
C TRP A 292 -3.55 11.63 -8.56
N PHE A 293 -4.70 11.41 -7.92
CA PHE A 293 -5.31 12.42 -7.08
C PHE A 293 -5.99 11.81 -5.86
N TYR A 294 -6.09 12.61 -4.83
CA TYR A 294 -6.77 12.31 -3.58
C TYR A 294 -8.17 12.94 -3.58
N VAL A 295 -9.11 12.33 -2.87
CA VAL A 295 -10.50 12.79 -2.78
C VAL A 295 -10.92 12.90 -1.33
N TYR A 296 -11.26 14.13 -0.90
CA TYR A 296 -11.66 14.39 0.49
C TYR A 296 -13.16 14.21 0.74
N ASP A 297 -13.99 14.34 -0.28
CA ASP A 297 -15.45 14.26 -0.16
C ASP A 297 -15.87 12.87 0.34
N GLU A 298 -16.57 12.82 1.48
CA GLU A 298 -16.88 11.57 2.19
C GLU A 298 -17.98 10.75 1.51
N GLU A 299 -18.85 11.38 0.72
CA GLU A 299 -19.85 10.71 -0.11
C GLU A 299 -19.25 9.98 -1.32
N ILE A 300 -17.99 10.23 -1.66
CA ILE A 300 -17.24 9.51 -2.68
C ILE A 300 -16.44 8.41 -2.00
N LEU A 301 -16.69 7.14 -2.33
CA LEU A 301 -16.09 6.00 -1.63
C LEU A 301 -14.57 5.94 -1.75
N PHE A 302 -14.02 6.28 -2.91
CA PHE A 302 -12.58 6.18 -3.15
C PHE A 302 -11.82 7.41 -2.60
N PRO A 303 -10.80 7.23 -1.75
CA PRO A 303 -9.90 8.30 -1.31
C PRO A 303 -8.83 8.64 -2.34
N ARG A 304 -8.56 7.76 -3.32
CA ARG A 304 -7.44 7.91 -4.25
C ARG A 304 -7.72 7.25 -5.60
N VAL A 305 -7.31 7.94 -6.66
CA VAL A 305 -7.38 7.43 -8.04
C VAL A 305 -6.05 7.64 -8.73
N TYR A 306 -5.58 6.64 -9.45
CA TYR A 306 -4.38 6.68 -10.29
C TYR A 306 -4.74 6.62 -11.77
N ILE A 307 -4.07 7.41 -12.59
CA ILE A 307 -4.16 7.31 -14.05
C ILE A 307 -3.09 6.31 -14.50
N ALA A 308 -3.49 5.07 -14.75
CA ALA A 308 -2.55 3.95 -14.87
C ALA A 308 -1.65 4.06 -16.12
N ASN A 309 -2.16 4.60 -17.23
CA ASN A 309 -1.35 4.79 -18.45
C ASN A 309 -0.43 6.01 -18.39
N PHE A 310 -0.60 6.93 -17.42
CA PHE A 310 0.38 8.01 -17.21
C PHE A 310 1.66 7.50 -16.56
N LYS A 311 1.60 6.35 -15.86
CA LYS A 311 2.81 5.66 -15.39
C LYS A 311 3.63 5.11 -16.55
N SER A 312 2.95 4.53 -17.54
CA SER A 312 3.51 4.12 -18.83
C SER A 312 2.43 4.08 -19.92
N PRO A 313 2.65 4.71 -21.08
CA PRO A 313 1.70 4.65 -22.20
C PRO A 313 1.54 3.23 -22.77
N TYR A 314 2.48 2.33 -22.51
CA TYR A 314 2.41 0.92 -22.93
C TYR A 314 1.45 0.08 -22.08
N ASN A 315 0.88 0.65 -21.04
CA ASN A 315 -0.13 -0.02 -20.20
C ASN A 315 -1.50 -0.11 -20.89
N VAL A 316 -1.71 0.61 -22.00
CA VAL A 316 -2.98 0.64 -22.74
C VAL A 316 -2.73 0.52 -24.25
N PRO A 317 -3.74 0.09 -25.03
CA PRO A 317 -3.70 0.21 -26.49
C PRO A 317 -3.68 1.69 -26.94
N GLU A 318 -3.23 1.92 -28.15
CA GLU A 318 -3.27 3.25 -28.76
C GLU A 318 -4.72 3.79 -28.83
N GLY A 319 -4.92 5.06 -28.50
CA GLY A 319 -6.23 5.71 -28.45
C GLY A 319 -7.04 5.42 -27.17
N TYR A 320 -6.46 4.70 -26.21
CA TYR A 320 -7.12 4.38 -24.94
C TYR A 320 -6.41 5.02 -23.73
N ASN A 321 -7.14 5.09 -22.63
CA ASN A 321 -6.64 5.47 -21.31
C ASN A 321 -7.11 4.45 -20.25
N SER A 322 -6.53 4.53 -19.07
CA SER A 322 -6.93 3.66 -17.96
C SER A 322 -6.69 4.34 -16.62
N LEU A 323 -7.53 4.01 -15.66
CA LEU A 323 -7.39 4.46 -14.28
C LEU A 323 -7.74 3.35 -13.29
N GLN A 324 -7.26 3.52 -12.06
CA GLN A 324 -7.60 2.65 -10.94
C GLN A 324 -8.03 3.49 -9.74
N ALA A 325 -9.22 3.20 -9.22
CA ALA A 325 -9.72 3.74 -7.95
C ALA A 325 -9.52 2.70 -6.84
N GLU A 326 -9.11 3.16 -5.67
CA GLU A 326 -8.96 2.31 -4.48
C GLU A 326 -10.02 2.67 -3.45
N ILE A 327 -10.73 1.68 -2.91
CA ILE A 327 -11.76 1.84 -1.88
C ILE A 327 -11.39 0.97 -0.68
N PRO A 328 -10.72 1.53 0.33
CA PRO A 328 -10.38 0.80 1.55
C PRO A 328 -11.60 0.49 2.40
N CYS A 329 -11.57 -0.68 3.04
CA CYS A 329 -12.51 -1.09 4.07
C CYS A 329 -11.76 -1.82 5.20
N SER A 330 -12.40 -2.01 6.35
CA SER A 330 -11.84 -2.76 7.47
C SER A 330 -12.96 -3.24 8.41
N LYS A 331 -12.56 -3.88 9.52
CA LYS A 331 -13.53 -4.21 10.59
C LYS A 331 -14.23 -2.96 11.19
N PHE A 332 -13.65 -1.76 11.03
CA PHE A 332 -14.21 -0.50 11.53
C PHE A 332 -15.10 0.20 10.49
N LYS A 333 -14.88 -0.05 9.21
CA LYS A 333 -15.64 0.54 8.11
C LYS A 333 -15.90 -0.52 7.04
N GLN A 334 -17.11 -1.02 7.01
CA GLN A 334 -17.57 -1.96 6.00
C GLN A 334 -18.23 -1.22 4.82
N ILE A 335 -18.19 -1.82 3.65
CA ILE A 335 -18.89 -1.32 2.45
C ILE A 335 -20.13 -2.21 2.25
N ASN A 336 -21.31 -1.65 2.53
CA ASN A 336 -22.58 -2.35 2.45
C ASN A 336 -23.23 -2.18 1.06
N LEU A 337 -22.44 -2.39 0.01
CA LEU A 337 -22.86 -2.33 -1.39
C LEU A 337 -22.41 -3.61 -2.10
N THR A 338 -23.16 -4.00 -3.11
CA THR A 338 -22.74 -5.08 -4.02
C THR A 338 -21.57 -4.64 -4.90
N ASN A 339 -20.85 -5.59 -5.47
CA ASN A 339 -19.73 -5.29 -6.38
C ASN A 339 -20.16 -4.39 -7.55
N ASN A 340 -21.35 -4.61 -8.10
CA ASN A 340 -21.88 -3.79 -9.20
C ASN A 340 -22.17 -2.36 -8.74
N GLU A 341 -22.79 -2.18 -7.57
CA GLU A 341 -23.05 -0.85 -7.00
C GLU A 341 -21.77 -0.09 -6.71
N ILE A 342 -20.71 -0.77 -6.24
CA ILE A 342 -19.39 -0.15 -6.05
C ILE A 342 -18.79 0.33 -7.37
N VAL A 343 -18.87 -0.48 -8.41
CA VAL A 343 -18.38 -0.13 -9.76
C VAL A 343 -19.17 1.05 -10.33
N GLU A 344 -20.51 0.98 -10.29
CA GLU A 344 -21.38 2.06 -10.78
C GLU A 344 -21.16 3.36 -10.01
N HIS A 345 -21.09 3.31 -8.67
CA HIS A 345 -20.75 4.48 -7.86
C HIS A 345 -19.42 5.11 -8.32
N THR A 346 -18.40 4.27 -8.51
CA THR A 346 -17.07 4.74 -8.92
C THR A 346 -17.11 5.43 -10.28
N ILE A 347 -17.76 4.83 -11.27
CA ILE A 347 -17.90 5.42 -12.61
C ILE A 347 -18.68 6.73 -12.53
N ASN A 348 -19.86 6.73 -11.89
CA ASN A 348 -20.72 7.91 -11.82
C ASN A 348 -20.01 9.08 -11.13
N LYS A 349 -19.31 8.85 -10.02
CA LYS A 349 -18.55 9.89 -9.33
C LYS A 349 -17.40 10.45 -10.17
N LEU A 350 -16.68 9.61 -10.90
CA LEU A 350 -15.62 10.06 -11.80
C LEU A 350 -16.19 10.86 -12.98
N VAL A 351 -17.37 10.54 -13.48
CA VAL A 351 -18.09 11.31 -14.52
C VAL A 351 -18.56 12.66 -13.95
N GLU A 352 -19.16 12.68 -12.74
CA GLU A 352 -19.54 13.92 -12.03
C GLU A 352 -18.32 14.84 -11.80
N MET A 353 -17.17 14.27 -11.49
CA MET A 353 -15.88 14.97 -11.37
C MET A 353 -15.31 15.41 -12.71
N LYS A 354 -15.96 15.09 -13.83
CA LYS A 354 -15.55 15.41 -15.22
C LYS A 354 -14.18 14.82 -15.61
N ILE A 355 -13.83 13.66 -15.04
CA ILE A 355 -12.58 12.95 -15.38
C ILE A 355 -12.67 12.36 -16.78
N PHE A 356 -13.84 11.82 -17.14
CA PHE A 356 -14.17 11.27 -18.44
C PHE A 356 -15.70 11.27 -18.63
N ASP A 357 -16.17 11.05 -19.86
CA ASP A 357 -17.59 10.87 -20.16
C ASP A 357 -17.98 9.39 -20.07
N TYR A 358 -19.20 9.09 -19.62
CA TYR A 358 -19.68 7.72 -19.41
C TYR A 358 -19.53 6.82 -20.65
N ASN A 359 -19.75 7.35 -21.83
CA ASN A 359 -19.64 6.64 -23.12
C ASN A 359 -18.20 6.24 -23.50
N GLN A 360 -17.20 6.74 -22.77
CA GLN A 360 -15.79 6.35 -22.95
C GLN A 360 -15.44 5.04 -22.23
N VAL A 361 -16.29 4.56 -21.31
CA VAL A 361 -16.01 3.36 -20.52
C VAL A 361 -16.07 2.12 -21.42
N GLU A 362 -14.94 1.48 -21.61
CA GLU A 362 -14.80 0.22 -22.35
C GLU A 362 -15.08 -0.99 -21.44
N PHE A 363 -14.57 -0.96 -20.22
CA PHE A 363 -14.83 -1.93 -19.17
C PHE A 363 -14.49 -1.33 -17.78
N ALA A 364 -15.07 -1.94 -16.76
CA ALA A 364 -14.65 -1.75 -15.39
C ALA A 364 -14.60 -3.11 -14.68
N GLN A 365 -13.49 -3.39 -14.01
CA GLN A 365 -13.29 -4.62 -13.24
C GLN A 365 -12.97 -4.29 -11.79
N LEU A 366 -13.67 -4.96 -10.89
CA LEU A 366 -13.44 -4.87 -9.45
C LEU A 366 -12.65 -6.08 -8.98
N ASP A 367 -11.58 -5.82 -8.23
CA ASP A 367 -10.79 -6.82 -7.53
C ASP A 367 -10.82 -6.53 -6.03
N TYR A 368 -10.99 -7.57 -5.20
CA TYR A 368 -10.92 -7.46 -3.75
C TYR A 368 -9.58 -7.96 -3.23
N ASN A 369 -8.97 -7.19 -2.34
CA ASN A 369 -7.74 -7.53 -1.65
C ASN A 369 -7.98 -7.59 -0.15
N GLN A 370 -7.83 -8.77 0.43
CA GLN A 370 -8.04 -9.00 1.85
C GLN A 370 -7.06 -8.21 2.73
N TYR A 371 -5.82 -8.04 2.27
CA TYR A 371 -4.78 -7.31 2.99
C TYR A 371 -4.32 -6.11 2.15
N GLY A 372 -4.66 -4.91 2.60
CA GLY A 372 -4.21 -3.63 2.02
C GLY A 372 -3.09 -3.00 2.86
N ASN A 373 -3.41 -2.05 3.71
CA ASN A 373 -2.44 -1.44 4.63
C ASN A 373 -2.57 -2.00 6.05
N ILE A 374 -1.46 -2.03 6.77
CA ILE A 374 -1.49 -2.21 8.22
C ILE A 374 -2.13 -0.97 8.83
N LEU A 375 -3.07 -1.18 9.72
CA LEU A 375 -3.72 -0.12 10.47
C LEU A 375 -3.09 -0.04 11.87
N PHE A 376 -2.43 1.06 12.14
CA PHE A 376 -1.69 1.29 13.39
C PHE A 376 -2.62 1.87 14.45
N THR A 377 -3.24 0.99 15.24
CA THR A 377 -4.00 1.36 16.43
C THR A 377 -3.06 1.66 17.61
N LEU A 378 -3.58 2.22 18.69
CA LEU A 378 -2.78 2.63 19.86
C LEU A 378 -2.02 1.48 20.52
N ASP A 379 -2.52 0.25 20.39
CA ASP A 379 -1.95 -0.97 20.97
C ASP A 379 -1.18 -1.84 19.96
N THR A 380 -1.02 -1.38 18.71
CA THR A 380 -0.38 -2.16 17.63
C THR A 380 1.03 -2.61 18.00
N GLU A 381 1.88 -1.70 18.50
CA GLU A 381 3.28 -2.01 18.78
C GLU A 381 3.43 -3.06 19.89
N ILE A 382 2.59 -2.98 20.94
CA ILE A 382 2.59 -3.95 22.05
C ILE A 382 2.18 -5.34 21.54
N ASN A 383 1.07 -5.41 20.81
CA ASN A 383 0.54 -6.69 20.32
C ASN A 383 1.45 -7.31 19.25
N LYS A 384 2.00 -6.48 18.34
CA LYS A 384 3.01 -6.90 17.36
C LYS A 384 4.22 -7.54 18.04
N LYS A 385 4.76 -6.87 19.05
CA LYS A 385 5.92 -7.36 19.80
C LYS A 385 5.66 -8.73 20.42
N ILE A 386 4.52 -8.91 21.10
CA ILE A 386 4.13 -10.20 21.72
C ILE A 386 4.14 -11.33 20.68
N VAL A 387 3.54 -11.09 19.51
CA VAL A 387 3.47 -12.12 18.45
C VAL A 387 4.83 -12.40 17.84
N LEU A 388 5.62 -11.36 17.54
CA LEU A 388 6.94 -11.53 16.91
C LEU A 388 7.95 -12.19 17.85
N ASP A 389 7.96 -11.83 19.13
CA ASP A 389 8.84 -12.45 20.10
C ASP A 389 8.57 -13.95 20.19
N TRP A 390 7.30 -14.35 20.32
CA TRP A 390 6.91 -15.75 20.34
C TRP A 390 7.30 -16.52 19.06
N LEU A 391 7.12 -15.91 17.89
CA LEU A 391 7.56 -16.51 16.62
C LEU A 391 9.07 -16.72 16.59
N ASN A 392 9.83 -15.73 17.04
CA ASN A 392 11.30 -15.83 17.13
C ASN A 392 11.76 -16.92 18.09
N GLU A 393 11.15 -17.05 19.27
CA GLU A 393 11.41 -18.13 20.23
C GLU A 393 11.15 -19.53 19.65
N ASN A 394 10.24 -19.63 18.68
CA ASN A 394 9.94 -20.86 17.94
C ASN A 394 10.74 -21.02 16.64
N ASN A 395 11.79 -20.22 16.43
CA ASN A 395 12.64 -20.21 15.24
C ASN A 395 11.86 -20.01 13.93
N ILE A 396 10.81 -19.21 13.97
CA ILE A 396 10.05 -18.78 12.80
C ILE A 396 10.54 -17.38 12.43
N TYR A 397 11.26 -17.29 11.32
CA TYR A 397 11.78 -16.03 10.81
C TYR A 397 10.70 -15.29 10.02
N THR A 398 10.55 -13.99 10.26
CA THR A 398 9.52 -13.18 9.59
C THR A 398 10.13 -12.09 8.75
N ALA A 399 9.56 -11.81 7.58
CA ALA A 399 9.99 -10.74 6.68
C ALA A 399 8.80 -10.09 5.96
N GLY A 400 9.02 -8.87 5.44
CA GLY A 400 8.03 -8.14 4.68
C GLY A 400 7.02 -7.38 5.52
N ARG A 401 6.19 -6.58 4.82
CA ARG A 401 5.21 -5.68 5.44
C ARG A 401 4.30 -6.42 6.44
N TYR A 402 3.75 -7.56 6.05
CA TYR A 402 2.78 -8.29 6.87
C TYR A 402 3.43 -9.25 7.85
N GLY A 403 4.59 -9.84 7.51
CA GLY A 403 5.35 -10.72 8.40
C GLY A 403 6.05 -9.97 9.53
N LYS A 404 6.38 -8.69 9.33
CA LYS A 404 6.91 -7.80 10.37
C LYS A 404 5.86 -6.86 10.97
N TRP A 405 4.69 -6.76 10.36
CA TRP A 405 3.63 -5.83 10.72
C TRP A 405 4.10 -4.38 10.71
N GLU A 406 4.76 -3.98 9.59
CA GLU A 406 5.39 -2.68 9.42
C GLU A 406 4.86 -1.95 8.17
N TYR A 407 4.86 -0.62 8.19
CA TYR A 407 4.46 0.19 7.03
C TYR A 407 5.60 0.33 6.03
N TYR A 408 6.09 -0.80 5.54
CA TYR A 408 7.19 -0.84 4.59
C TYR A 408 6.77 -0.41 3.19
N TRP A 409 7.62 0.35 2.53
CA TRP A 409 7.61 0.53 1.08
C TRP A 409 8.26 -0.68 0.39
N THR A 410 8.25 -0.65 -0.96
CA THR A 410 8.75 -1.80 -1.74
C THR A 410 10.21 -2.12 -1.48
N ASP A 411 11.07 -1.10 -1.37
CA ASP A 411 12.49 -1.25 -1.04
C ASP A 411 12.72 -1.75 0.38
N GLN A 412 12.02 -1.21 1.36
CA GLN A 412 12.08 -1.71 2.73
C GLN A 412 11.60 -3.15 2.84
N THR A 413 10.57 -3.51 2.06
CA THR A 413 10.06 -4.89 1.97
C THR A 413 11.11 -5.83 1.38
N ILE A 414 11.80 -5.43 0.31
CA ILE A 414 12.89 -6.19 -0.31
C ILE A 414 14.05 -6.34 0.67
N ASN A 415 14.48 -5.24 1.30
CA ASN A 415 15.56 -5.26 2.27
C ASN A 415 15.25 -6.16 3.46
N SER A 416 14.01 -6.19 3.95
CA SER A 416 13.64 -7.13 5.02
C SER A 416 13.81 -8.60 4.60
N GLY A 417 13.56 -8.93 3.34
CA GLY A 417 13.80 -10.25 2.76
C GLY A 417 15.29 -10.56 2.57
N PHE A 418 16.11 -9.55 2.24
CA PHE A 418 17.56 -9.73 2.15
C PHE A 418 18.19 -9.94 3.53
N GLU A 419 17.79 -9.14 4.50
CA GLU A 419 18.37 -9.15 5.84
C GLU A 419 18.02 -10.42 6.63
N ILE A 420 16.82 -10.97 6.46
CA ILE A 420 16.39 -12.12 7.26
C ILE A 420 17.33 -13.34 7.12
N ILE A 421 17.97 -13.47 5.96
CA ILE A 421 18.92 -14.56 5.69
C ILE A 421 20.16 -14.51 6.58
N LYS A 422 20.56 -13.30 7.05
CA LYS A 422 21.71 -13.12 7.93
C LYS A 422 21.48 -13.70 9.32
N TYR A 423 20.23 -13.76 9.77
CA TYR A 423 19.85 -14.23 11.12
C TYR A 423 19.53 -15.72 11.18
N MET A 424 19.61 -16.43 10.06
CA MET A 424 19.13 -17.83 10.02
C MET A 424 20.20 -18.89 10.35
N ASP A 425 21.41 -18.53 10.73
CA ASP A 425 22.53 -19.48 10.99
C ASP A 425 22.60 -20.62 9.93
N ILE A 426 22.53 -20.23 8.66
CA ILE A 426 22.55 -21.15 7.51
C ILE A 426 23.93 -21.16 6.85
N LEU A 427 24.89 -20.40 7.38
CA LEU A 427 26.24 -20.22 6.83
C LEU A 427 27.20 -21.29 7.33
#